data_58d64e36115505d38bd5b6e2959787c4
#
_entry.id   58d64e36115505d38bd5b6e2959787c4
#
_cell.length_a   1.000
_cell.length_b   1.000
_cell.length_c   1.000
_cell.angle_alpha   90.00
_cell.angle_beta   90.00
_cell.angle_gamma   90.00
#
_symmetry.space_group_name_H-M   'P 1'
#
loop_
_entity.id
_entity.type
_entity.pdbx_description
1 polymer ?
#
loop_
_entity_poly.entity_id
_entity_poly.type
_entity_poly.pdbx_seq_one_letter_code
_entity_poly.pdbx_strand_id
1 'polypeptide(L)'
;MPLSLLGIGTAVPTQRISQRQALALAPQMDTASPRQQRLLERIYQRSGVEHRHCVPVATSANPSTAERMRRYQPAALDLALRASRLALADAGVDGMAITHLITVSCTGFGAPGFDLALMASLPLSSGVARTHVGFMGCHGALNGLRVARAFVEADPRACVLLCAVEVCSLHLQEGWNPEHIVANALFADGAGAVVAVGSEPSAVGTLQLIASSSTVLPDSAALMGWIIEDHGFAMALSTKVPSLIAAQLRPWLDRWLEDQGVRLEDIGQWAVHPGGPRILAAVLESAALDPARIDVSTAVLRQFGNMSSATILFILERLRGRACDGPCLALGFGPGLTVEAALLQRGHRACGPG
;
A
#
# COMPACT_ATOMS: atom_id res chain seq x y z
N MET A 1 -23.23 0.95 6.98
CA MET A 1 -23.12 2.24 6.25
C MET A 1 -21.84 2.23 5.43
N PRO A 2 -21.84 2.65 4.16
CA PRO A 2 -20.63 2.77 3.36
C PRO A 2 -19.65 3.78 3.96
N LEU A 3 -18.34 3.53 3.77
CA LEU A 3 -17.28 4.47 4.09
C LEU A 3 -16.95 5.30 2.86
N SER A 4 -17.23 6.60 2.87
CA SER A 4 -16.86 7.51 1.79
C SER A 4 -15.46 8.07 1.96
N LEU A 5 -14.63 7.90 0.95
CA LEU A 5 -13.29 8.46 0.86
C LEU A 5 -13.39 9.89 0.30
N LEU A 6 -13.44 10.89 1.18
CA LEU A 6 -13.65 12.30 0.81
C LEU A 6 -12.41 12.88 0.14
N GLY A 7 -11.23 12.60 0.67
CA GLY A 7 -9.97 13.10 0.15
C GLY A 7 -8.87 12.05 0.25
N ILE A 8 -7.96 12.05 -0.73
CA ILE A 8 -6.79 11.19 -0.78
C ILE A 8 -5.57 12.07 -1.05
N GLY A 9 -4.53 11.91 -0.24
CA GLY A 9 -3.25 12.60 -0.40
C GLY A 9 -2.09 11.63 -0.44
N THR A 10 -1.11 11.86 -1.31
CA THR A 10 0.07 11.02 -1.45
C THR A 10 1.35 11.83 -1.32
N ALA A 11 2.38 11.26 -0.75
CA ALA A 11 3.68 11.90 -0.58
C ALA A 11 4.82 10.89 -0.76
N VAL A 12 5.91 11.37 -1.37
CA VAL A 12 7.14 10.59 -1.55
C VAL A 12 8.35 11.42 -1.09
N PRO A 13 9.47 10.80 -0.72
CA PRO A 13 10.73 11.52 -0.48
C PRO A 13 11.11 12.41 -1.69
N THR A 14 11.83 13.48 -1.42
CA THR A 14 12.32 14.38 -2.49
C THR A 14 13.37 13.73 -3.38
N GLN A 15 14.15 12.81 -2.83
CA GLN A 15 15.18 12.10 -3.58
C GLN A 15 14.53 11.05 -4.51
N ARG A 16 14.60 11.32 -5.81
CA ARG A 16 14.18 10.38 -6.86
C ARG A 16 15.40 9.77 -7.51
N ILE A 17 15.43 8.47 -7.64
CA ILE A 17 16.49 7.72 -8.33
C ILE A 17 15.91 6.85 -9.44
N SER A 18 16.64 6.75 -10.55
CA SER A 18 16.31 5.79 -11.60
C SER A 18 16.68 4.37 -11.16
N GLN A 19 16.08 3.37 -11.80
CA GLN A 19 16.42 1.98 -11.52
C GLN A 19 17.90 1.66 -11.83
N ARG A 20 18.48 2.35 -12.81
CA ARG A 20 19.93 2.25 -13.10
C ARG A 20 20.79 2.80 -11.96
N GLN A 21 20.41 3.94 -11.38
CA GLN A 21 21.08 4.48 -10.18
C GLN A 21 20.89 3.56 -8.98
N ALA A 22 19.69 3.01 -8.78
CA ALA A 22 19.42 2.05 -7.71
C ALA A 22 20.28 0.79 -7.84
N LEU A 23 20.46 0.28 -9.07
CA LEU A 23 21.38 -0.84 -9.34
C LEU A 23 22.83 -0.47 -9.00
N ALA A 24 23.30 0.71 -9.39
CA ALA A 24 24.67 1.17 -9.08
C ALA A 24 24.91 1.35 -7.58
N LEU A 25 23.86 1.64 -6.81
CA LEU A 25 23.89 1.77 -5.34
C LEU A 25 23.54 0.46 -4.62
N ALA A 26 23.30 -0.63 -5.35
CA ALA A 26 22.93 -1.89 -4.73
C ALA A 26 24.09 -2.42 -3.87
N PRO A 27 23.84 -2.82 -2.60
CA PRO A 27 24.89 -3.24 -1.68
C PRO A 27 25.77 -4.40 -2.18
N GLN A 28 25.26 -5.15 -3.17
CA GLN A 28 25.94 -6.31 -3.75
C GLN A 28 26.89 -5.95 -4.91
N MET A 29 26.83 -4.73 -5.47
CA MET A 29 27.53 -4.41 -6.72
C MET A 29 29.06 -4.52 -6.60
N ASP A 30 29.62 -4.02 -5.51
CA ASP A 30 31.07 -3.94 -5.33
C ASP A 30 31.73 -5.30 -5.09
N THR A 31 30.96 -6.29 -4.61
CA THR A 31 31.46 -7.63 -4.27
C THR A 31 31.06 -8.71 -5.27
N ALA A 32 30.23 -8.37 -6.26
CA ALA A 32 29.65 -9.32 -7.22
C ALA A 32 30.68 -9.77 -8.27
N SER A 33 30.76 -11.08 -8.50
CA SER A 33 31.46 -11.63 -9.67
C SER A 33 30.78 -11.20 -10.98
N PRO A 34 31.42 -11.28 -12.16
CA PRO A 34 30.83 -10.91 -13.44
C PRO A 34 29.52 -11.67 -13.76
N ARG A 35 29.37 -12.91 -13.30
CA ARG A 35 28.12 -13.69 -13.44
C ARG A 35 27.04 -13.12 -12.55
N GLN A 36 27.36 -12.76 -11.34
CA GLN A 36 26.45 -12.18 -10.36
C GLN A 36 26.00 -10.77 -10.79
N GLN A 37 26.91 -9.94 -11.32
CA GLN A 37 26.56 -8.61 -11.87
C GLN A 37 25.52 -8.73 -12.98
N ARG A 38 25.69 -9.65 -13.94
CA ARG A 38 24.69 -9.90 -14.98
C ARG A 38 23.33 -10.36 -14.43
N LEU A 39 23.34 -11.11 -13.32
CA LEU A 39 22.08 -11.52 -12.67
C LEU A 39 21.40 -10.33 -11.98
N LEU A 40 22.15 -9.50 -11.24
CA LEU A 40 21.66 -8.26 -10.64
C LEU A 40 21.03 -7.34 -11.70
N GLU A 41 21.75 -7.05 -12.78
CA GLU A 41 21.26 -6.24 -13.90
C GLU A 41 19.92 -6.77 -14.42
N ARG A 42 19.82 -8.09 -14.63
CA ARG A 42 18.59 -8.74 -15.10
C ARG A 42 17.43 -8.61 -14.11
N ILE A 43 17.68 -8.76 -12.80
CA ILE A 43 16.66 -8.61 -11.75
C ILE A 43 16.13 -7.16 -11.74
N TYR A 44 17.03 -6.18 -11.72
CA TYR A 44 16.65 -4.77 -11.70
C TYR A 44 15.92 -4.37 -12.99
N GLN A 45 16.37 -4.79 -14.17
CA GLN A 45 15.70 -4.52 -15.45
C GLN A 45 14.28 -5.13 -15.52
N ARG A 46 14.07 -6.29 -14.90
CA ARG A 46 12.79 -7.01 -14.90
C ARG A 46 11.88 -6.69 -13.72
N SER A 47 12.28 -5.78 -12.84
CA SER A 47 11.50 -5.37 -11.67
C SER A 47 10.21 -4.61 -12.02
N GLY A 48 10.09 -4.09 -13.24
CA GLY A 48 8.98 -3.21 -13.63
C GLY A 48 9.08 -1.78 -13.08
N VAL A 49 10.15 -1.47 -12.35
CA VAL A 49 10.41 -0.14 -11.76
C VAL A 49 11.33 0.65 -12.69
N GLU A 50 10.96 1.86 -13.06
CA GLU A 50 11.82 2.81 -13.77
C GLU A 50 12.45 3.82 -12.82
N HIS A 51 11.66 4.27 -11.85
CA HIS A 51 12.07 5.23 -10.85
C HIS A 51 11.49 4.84 -9.49
N ARG A 52 12.17 5.27 -8.45
CA ARG A 52 11.69 5.19 -7.07
C ARG A 52 12.09 6.41 -6.28
N HIS A 53 11.42 6.63 -5.17
CA HIS A 53 11.77 7.62 -4.18
C HIS A 53 12.29 6.93 -2.94
N CYS A 54 13.34 7.47 -2.34
CA CYS A 54 13.93 6.94 -1.12
C CYS A 54 14.41 8.08 -0.23
N VAL A 55 14.39 7.85 1.08
CA VAL A 55 15.07 8.73 2.02
C VAL A 55 16.58 8.68 1.79
N PRO A 56 17.34 9.71 2.16
CA PRO A 56 18.81 9.69 2.00
C PRO A 56 19.42 8.44 2.61
N VAL A 57 20.30 7.77 1.85
CA VAL A 57 21.00 6.56 2.31
C VAL A 57 21.89 6.89 3.50
N ALA A 58 22.09 5.95 4.43
CA ALA A 58 23.02 6.11 5.52
C ALA A 58 24.45 6.23 4.99
N THR A 59 25.27 7.02 5.66
CA THR A 59 26.70 7.12 5.36
C THR A 59 27.50 5.97 5.98
N SER A 60 26.94 5.28 6.99
CA SER A 60 27.53 4.09 7.60
C SER A 60 27.25 2.84 6.74
N ALA A 61 28.28 2.02 6.56
CA ALA A 61 28.10 0.70 5.97
C ALA A 61 27.26 -0.17 6.91
N ASN A 62 26.22 -0.81 6.38
CA ASN A 62 25.34 -1.75 7.08
C ASN A 62 24.83 -1.28 8.48
N PRO A 63 24.00 -0.24 8.55
CA PRO A 63 23.54 0.31 9.83
C PRO A 63 22.71 -0.74 10.61
N SER A 64 22.82 -0.69 11.94
CA SER A 64 22.04 -1.56 12.82
C SER A 64 20.54 -1.25 12.76
N THR A 65 19.69 -2.20 13.18
CA THR A 65 18.24 -1.99 13.28
C THR A 65 17.91 -0.79 14.15
N ALA A 66 18.61 -0.60 15.28
CA ALA A 66 18.42 0.56 16.14
C ALA A 66 18.69 1.90 15.40
N GLU A 67 19.75 1.95 14.57
CA GLU A 67 20.04 3.14 13.76
C GLU A 67 18.98 3.37 12.68
N ARG A 68 18.52 2.31 12.01
CA ARG A 68 17.44 2.38 11.03
C ARG A 68 16.14 2.88 11.66
N MET A 69 15.80 2.45 12.89
CA MET A 69 14.62 2.93 13.63
C MET A 69 14.74 4.39 14.07
N ARG A 70 15.93 4.84 14.46
CA ARG A 70 16.15 6.29 14.72
C ARG A 70 15.91 7.16 13.49
N ARG A 71 16.22 6.65 12.30
CA ARG A 71 15.99 7.36 11.02
C ARG A 71 14.55 7.23 10.53
N TYR A 72 13.89 6.13 10.87
CA TYR A 72 12.50 5.89 10.49
C TYR A 72 11.55 6.95 11.06
N GLN A 73 11.65 7.27 12.35
CA GLN A 73 10.71 8.16 13.03
C GLN A 73 10.56 9.54 12.34
N PRO A 74 11.64 10.31 12.10
CA PRO A 74 11.51 11.61 11.42
C PRO A 74 11.10 11.49 9.96
N ALA A 75 11.55 10.44 9.25
CA ALA A 75 11.21 10.23 7.85
C ALA A 75 9.73 9.85 7.68
N ALA A 76 9.23 8.95 8.52
CA ALA A 76 7.82 8.56 8.53
C ALA A 76 6.91 9.74 8.87
N LEU A 77 7.29 10.57 9.86
CA LEU A 77 6.55 11.77 10.24
C LEU A 77 6.46 12.77 9.08
N ASP A 78 7.57 13.08 8.40
CA ASP A 78 7.57 14.02 7.27
C ASP A 78 6.62 13.57 6.16
N LEU A 79 6.73 12.30 5.76
CA LEU A 79 5.90 11.73 4.71
C LEU A 79 4.42 11.67 5.12
N ALA A 80 4.13 11.19 6.33
CA ALA A 80 2.79 11.10 6.87
C ALA A 80 2.12 12.47 6.98
N LEU A 81 2.86 13.49 7.45
CA LEU A 81 2.37 14.86 7.58
C LEU A 81 2.01 15.48 6.23
N ARG A 82 2.87 15.30 5.21
CA ARG A 82 2.60 15.79 3.84
C ARG A 82 1.41 15.11 3.21
N ALA A 83 1.33 13.78 3.30
CA ALA A 83 0.19 13.02 2.76
C ALA A 83 -1.11 13.39 3.47
N SER A 84 -1.10 13.51 4.80
CA SER A 84 -2.29 13.86 5.59
C SER A 84 -2.78 15.27 5.31
N ARG A 85 -1.88 16.26 5.16
CA ARG A 85 -2.27 17.64 4.78
C ARG A 85 -2.91 17.68 3.39
N LEU A 86 -2.38 16.92 2.43
CA LEU A 86 -2.98 16.83 1.10
C LEU A 86 -4.36 16.17 1.15
N ALA A 87 -4.53 15.10 1.93
CA ALA A 87 -5.82 14.42 2.10
C ALA A 87 -6.88 15.33 2.77
N LEU A 88 -6.51 16.08 3.80
CA LEU A 88 -7.39 17.05 4.46
C LEU A 88 -7.81 18.18 3.51
N ALA A 89 -6.84 18.73 2.76
CA ALA A 89 -7.11 19.77 1.77
C ALA A 89 -8.02 19.27 0.63
N ASP A 90 -7.76 18.07 0.11
CA ASP A 90 -8.57 17.46 -0.95
C ASP A 90 -9.99 17.13 -0.47
N ALA A 91 -10.16 16.74 0.80
CA ALA A 91 -11.45 16.51 1.42
C ALA A 91 -12.21 17.81 1.77
N GLY A 92 -11.53 18.96 1.85
CA GLY A 92 -12.10 20.20 2.39
C GLY A 92 -12.47 20.08 3.88
N VAL A 93 -11.77 19.24 4.65
CA VAL A 93 -12.06 18.94 6.05
C VAL A 93 -11.02 19.60 6.95
N ASP A 94 -11.48 20.32 7.98
CA ASP A 94 -10.61 20.84 9.03
C ASP A 94 -10.10 19.70 9.90
N GLY A 95 -8.82 19.75 10.28
CA GLY A 95 -8.22 18.74 11.15
C GLY A 95 -8.92 18.60 12.50
N MET A 96 -9.52 19.68 13.03
CA MET A 96 -10.32 19.64 14.28
C MET A 96 -11.58 18.79 14.16
N ALA A 97 -12.07 18.51 12.95
CA ALA A 97 -13.21 17.62 12.71
C ALA A 97 -12.82 16.14 12.76
N ILE A 98 -11.53 15.81 12.72
CA ILE A 98 -11.07 14.41 12.78
C ILE A 98 -11.32 13.85 14.19
N THR A 99 -12.04 12.74 14.25
CA THR A 99 -12.36 12.02 15.49
C THR A 99 -11.47 10.79 15.71
N HIS A 100 -11.00 10.17 14.61
CA HIS A 100 -10.18 8.97 14.65
C HIS A 100 -8.96 9.12 13.75
N LEU A 101 -7.78 8.78 14.28
CA LEU A 101 -6.53 8.66 13.53
C LEU A 101 -6.14 7.20 13.43
N ILE A 102 -6.09 6.67 12.21
CA ILE A 102 -5.56 5.34 11.92
C ILE A 102 -4.20 5.51 11.25
N THR A 103 -3.16 4.95 11.83
CA THR A 103 -1.83 4.89 11.20
C THR A 103 -1.50 3.46 10.81
N VAL A 104 -0.82 3.30 9.66
CA VAL A 104 -0.41 1.99 9.13
C VAL A 104 1.07 2.03 8.80
N SER A 105 1.85 1.07 9.29
CA SER A 105 3.24 0.90 8.86
C SER A 105 3.78 -0.49 9.18
N CYS A 106 4.68 -0.98 8.32
CA CYS A 106 5.39 -2.25 8.45
C CYS A 106 6.90 -2.08 8.48
N THR A 107 7.41 -0.86 8.27
CA THR A 107 8.85 -0.58 8.06
C THR A 107 9.52 0.12 9.23
N GLY A 108 8.81 0.24 10.34
CA GLY A 108 9.38 0.76 11.56
C GLY A 108 8.40 0.80 12.70
N PHE A 109 8.92 0.94 13.91
CA PHE A 109 8.14 1.05 15.12
C PHE A 109 8.87 1.91 16.17
N GLY A 110 8.12 2.37 17.15
CA GLY A 110 8.60 3.10 18.31
C GLY A 110 7.44 3.41 19.24
N ALA A 111 7.76 3.62 20.52
CA ALA A 111 6.80 4.06 21.53
C ALA A 111 7.39 5.24 22.32
N PRO A 112 6.83 6.45 22.20
CA PRO A 112 5.67 6.83 21.35
C PRO A 112 5.96 6.68 19.86
N GLY A 113 4.92 6.34 19.08
CA GLY A 113 5.00 6.21 17.62
C GLY A 113 4.88 7.54 16.89
N PHE A 114 5.05 7.50 15.56
CA PHE A 114 4.89 8.69 14.71
C PHE A 114 3.44 9.23 14.71
N ASP A 115 2.46 8.43 15.11
CA ASP A 115 1.07 8.83 15.28
C ASP A 115 0.90 9.99 16.27
N LEU A 116 1.59 9.96 17.42
CA LEU A 116 1.58 11.08 18.38
C LEU A 116 2.26 12.32 17.82
N ALA A 117 3.39 12.16 17.12
CA ALA A 117 4.08 13.27 16.48
C ALA A 117 3.24 13.87 15.34
N LEU A 118 2.48 13.04 14.61
CA LEU A 118 1.55 13.48 13.57
C LEU A 118 0.40 14.29 14.18
N MET A 119 -0.21 13.83 15.27
CA MET A 119 -1.23 14.59 16.00
C MET A 119 -0.73 15.97 16.47
N ALA A 120 0.48 16.04 16.99
CA ALA A 120 1.07 17.31 17.42
C ALA A 120 1.39 18.28 16.26
N SER A 121 1.58 17.73 15.04
CA SER A 121 1.98 18.48 13.84
C SER A 121 0.80 18.88 12.93
N LEU A 122 -0.35 18.26 13.14
CA LEU A 122 -1.63 18.58 12.49
C LEU A 122 -2.55 19.25 13.52
N PRO A 123 -3.50 20.10 13.07
CA PRO A 123 -4.49 20.71 13.95
C PRO A 123 -5.57 19.71 14.38
N LEU A 124 -5.16 18.60 15.01
CA LEU A 124 -6.08 17.58 15.51
C LEU A 124 -6.44 17.85 16.98
N SER A 125 -7.66 17.46 17.38
CA SER A 125 -8.06 17.49 18.78
C SER A 125 -7.19 16.54 19.62
N SER A 126 -6.87 16.91 20.87
CA SER A 126 -6.19 16.02 21.82
C SER A 126 -7.03 14.78 22.20
N GLY A 127 -8.35 14.83 21.96
CA GLY A 127 -9.29 13.72 22.18
C GLY A 127 -9.44 12.75 21.01
N VAL A 128 -8.66 12.91 19.92
CA VAL A 128 -8.71 11.97 18.78
C VAL A 128 -8.37 10.56 19.21
N ALA A 129 -9.26 9.61 18.91
CA ALA A 129 -9.02 8.19 19.13
C ALA A 129 -7.97 7.67 18.14
N ARG A 130 -6.91 6.99 18.66
CA ARG A 130 -5.78 6.51 17.84
C ARG A 130 -5.80 4.99 17.72
N THR A 131 -5.56 4.50 16.51
CA THR A 131 -5.36 3.09 16.21
C THR A 131 -4.14 2.93 15.30
N HIS A 132 -3.23 2.03 15.66
CA HIS A 132 -2.11 1.67 14.80
C HIS A 132 -2.29 0.26 14.24
N VAL A 133 -2.24 0.13 12.89
CA VAL A 133 -2.25 -1.14 12.18
C VAL A 133 -0.82 -1.45 11.77
N GLY A 134 -0.13 -2.24 12.60
CA GLY A 134 1.26 -2.62 12.39
C GLY A 134 1.38 -4.00 11.73
N PHE A 135 2.46 -4.21 10.98
CA PHE A 135 2.96 -5.52 10.58
C PHE A 135 2.05 -6.36 9.68
N MET A 136 1.05 -5.76 9.05
CA MET A 136 0.16 -6.43 8.10
C MET A 136 0.79 -6.60 6.70
N GLY A 137 1.93 -5.96 6.42
CA GLY A 137 2.57 -5.98 5.11
C GLY A 137 1.84 -5.10 4.09
N CYS A 138 2.00 -5.45 2.83
CA CYS A 138 1.56 -4.59 1.72
C CYS A 138 0.04 -4.36 1.63
N HIS A 139 -0.78 -5.17 2.29
CA HIS A 139 -2.23 -4.98 2.34
C HIS A 139 -2.69 -4.12 3.54
N GLY A 140 -1.78 -3.64 4.39
CA GLY A 140 -2.10 -2.93 5.63
C GLY A 140 -3.04 -1.73 5.48
N ALA A 141 -2.95 -0.97 4.37
CA ALA A 141 -3.89 0.13 4.14
C ALA A 141 -5.33 -0.35 3.90
N LEU A 142 -5.54 -1.52 3.27
CA LEU A 142 -6.87 -2.11 3.13
C LEU A 142 -7.44 -2.55 4.48
N ASN A 143 -6.59 -3.08 5.38
CA ASN A 143 -6.97 -3.35 6.76
C ASN A 143 -7.36 -2.04 7.48
N GLY A 144 -6.59 -0.98 7.31
CA GLY A 144 -6.91 0.34 7.86
C GLY A 144 -8.25 0.88 7.36
N LEU A 145 -8.57 0.73 6.07
CA LEU A 145 -9.87 1.10 5.51
C LEU A 145 -11.02 0.28 6.11
N ARG A 146 -10.81 -1.03 6.35
CA ARG A 146 -11.79 -1.88 7.05
C ARG A 146 -12.03 -1.42 8.49
N VAL A 147 -10.97 -1.03 9.22
CA VAL A 147 -11.08 -0.45 10.57
C VAL A 147 -11.82 0.89 10.52
N ALA A 148 -11.49 1.77 9.57
CA ALA A 148 -12.19 3.04 9.38
C ALA A 148 -13.70 2.83 9.13
N ARG A 149 -14.06 1.83 8.31
CA ARG A 149 -15.45 1.47 8.08
C ARG A 149 -16.15 1.03 9.36
N ALA A 150 -15.53 0.21 10.19
CA ALA A 150 -16.09 -0.21 11.47
C ALA A 150 -16.35 0.98 12.41
N PHE A 151 -15.47 1.99 12.43
CA PHE A 151 -15.69 3.20 13.23
C PHE A 151 -16.90 4.01 12.77
N VAL A 152 -17.09 4.21 11.47
CA VAL A 152 -18.25 4.95 10.95
C VAL A 152 -19.55 4.15 11.05
N GLU A 153 -19.48 2.82 11.08
CA GLU A 153 -20.63 1.95 11.36
C GLU A 153 -21.06 2.05 12.82
N ALA A 154 -20.10 2.21 13.75
CA ALA A 154 -20.36 2.36 15.17
C ALA A 154 -20.80 3.79 15.56
N ASP A 155 -20.21 4.82 14.96
CA ASP A 155 -20.58 6.24 15.13
C ASP A 155 -20.69 6.93 13.77
N PRO A 156 -21.90 7.22 13.29
CA PRO A 156 -22.11 7.94 12.01
C PRO A 156 -21.47 9.33 11.94
N ARG A 157 -21.08 9.91 13.08
CA ARG A 157 -20.36 11.20 13.13
C ARG A 157 -18.85 11.03 13.06
N ALA A 158 -18.35 9.80 13.02
CA ALA A 158 -16.93 9.56 12.92
C ALA A 158 -16.34 10.15 11.63
N CYS A 159 -15.30 10.95 11.79
CA CYS A 159 -14.45 11.45 10.72
C CYS A 159 -13.06 10.87 10.92
N VAL A 160 -12.62 10.05 9.99
CA VAL A 160 -11.41 9.24 10.11
C VAL A 160 -10.32 9.81 9.22
N LEU A 161 -9.13 10.06 9.78
CA LEU A 161 -7.90 10.24 9.04
C LEU A 161 -7.11 8.93 9.11
N LEU A 162 -6.97 8.24 7.97
CA LEU A 162 -6.08 7.09 7.81
C LEU A 162 -4.80 7.54 7.12
N CYS A 163 -3.64 7.15 7.63
CA CYS A 163 -2.34 7.40 7.03
C CYS A 163 -1.48 6.14 7.02
N ALA A 164 -1.13 5.65 5.83
CA ALA A 164 -0.18 4.58 5.62
C ALA A 164 1.17 5.17 5.20
N VAL A 165 2.25 4.83 5.91
CA VAL A 165 3.60 5.31 5.62
C VAL A 165 4.62 4.20 5.68
N GLU A 166 5.48 4.13 4.65
CA GLU A 166 6.52 3.12 4.56
C GLU A 166 7.85 3.73 4.13
N VAL A 167 8.90 3.32 4.83
CA VAL A 167 10.29 3.74 4.56
C VAL A 167 11.12 2.47 4.33
N CYS A 168 10.77 1.76 3.26
CA CYS A 168 11.36 0.45 2.93
C CYS A 168 12.86 0.54 2.63
N SER A 169 13.33 1.68 2.10
CA SER A 169 14.74 1.88 1.76
C SER A 169 15.68 1.80 2.96
N LEU A 170 15.16 1.95 4.17
CA LEU A 170 15.93 1.75 5.39
C LEU A 170 16.37 0.28 5.62
N HIS A 171 15.66 -0.67 4.98
CA HIS A 171 15.85 -2.10 5.18
C HIS A 171 16.58 -2.80 4.03
N LEU A 172 17.28 -2.05 3.18
CA LEU A 172 18.17 -2.64 2.17
C LEU A 172 19.11 -3.66 2.82
N GLN A 173 19.13 -4.87 2.26
CA GLN A 173 19.92 -5.98 2.76
C GLN A 173 21.17 -6.15 1.92
N GLU A 174 22.29 -6.40 2.60
CA GLU A 174 23.58 -6.79 2.00
C GLU A 174 23.62 -8.30 1.73
N GLY A 175 24.73 -8.76 1.17
CA GLY A 175 24.96 -10.17 0.91
C GLY A 175 24.22 -10.72 -0.31
N TRP A 176 24.58 -11.97 -0.67
CA TRP A 176 24.06 -12.61 -1.87
C TRP A 176 22.89 -13.55 -1.54
N ASN A 177 21.70 -12.97 -1.33
CA ASN A 177 20.45 -13.70 -1.17
C ASN A 177 19.47 -13.25 -2.28
N PRO A 178 18.97 -14.17 -3.15
CA PRO A 178 18.08 -13.82 -4.25
C PRO A 178 16.80 -13.10 -3.83
N GLU A 179 16.21 -13.44 -2.68
CA GLU A 179 14.98 -12.82 -2.18
C GLU A 179 15.26 -11.39 -1.74
N HIS A 180 16.36 -11.14 -1.01
CA HIS A 180 16.79 -9.80 -0.63
C HIS A 180 17.11 -8.93 -1.85
N ILE A 181 17.77 -9.50 -2.87
CA ILE A 181 18.08 -8.78 -4.11
C ILE A 181 16.80 -8.35 -4.84
N VAL A 182 15.81 -9.24 -4.91
CA VAL A 182 14.49 -8.91 -5.50
C VAL A 182 13.79 -7.82 -4.68
N ALA A 183 13.80 -7.91 -3.35
CA ALA A 183 13.24 -6.88 -2.47
C ALA A 183 13.96 -5.54 -2.67
N ASN A 184 15.30 -5.52 -2.67
CA ASN A 184 16.10 -4.33 -2.94
C ASN A 184 15.80 -3.71 -4.32
N ALA A 185 15.44 -4.53 -5.33
CA ALA A 185 15.10 -4.07 -6.68
C ALA A 185 13.68 -3.51 -6.80
N LEU A 186 12.77 -3.81 -5.86
CA LEU A 186 11.34 -3.46 -5.95
C LEU A 186 10.93 -2.33 -5.00
N PHE A 187 11.38 -2.38 -3.74
CA PHE A 187 10.84 -1.53 -2.68
C PHE A 187 11.30 -0.07 -2.76
N ALA A 188 10.42 0.83 -2.28
CA ALA A 188 10.57 2.27 -2.28
C ALA A 188 9.86 2.87 -1.06
N ASP A 189 9.98 4.18 -0.88
CA ASP A 189 9.41 4.92 0.25
C ASP A 189 8.24 5.79 -0.20
N GLY A 190 7.23 5.91 0.66
CA GLY A 190 6.10 6.78 0.41
C GLY A 190 5.04 6.72 1.51
N ALA A 191 4.13 7.66 1.45
CA ALA A 191 2.94 7.71 2.30
C ALA A 191 1.69 8.01 1.49
N GLY A 192 0.57 7.43 1.89
CA GLY A 192 -0.75 7.78 1.42
C GLY A 192 -1.68 8.01 2.61
N ALA A 193 -2.55 9.01 2.51
CA ALA A 193 -3.55 9.30 3.53
C ALA A 193 -4.93 9.44 2.92
N VAL A 194 -5.95 9.14 3.72
CA VAL A 194 -7.36 9.22 3.33
C VAL A 194 -8.14 9.89 4.45
N VAL A 195 -8.96 10.88 4.11
CA VAL A 195 -10.03 11.37 4.99
C VAL A 195 -11.32 10.67 4.59
N ALA A 196 -11.99 10.05 5.57
CA ALA A 196 -13.18 9.26 5.32
C ALA A 196 -14.26 9.46 6.39
N VAL A 197 -15.51 9.38 5.95
CA VAL A 197 -16.70 9.49 6.80
C VAL A 197 -17.73 8.42 6.44
N GLY A 198 -18.65 8.15 7.35
CA GLY A 198 -19.87 7.44 7.00
C GLY A 198 -20.77 8.31 6.13
N SER A 199 -21.29 7.78 5.04
CA SER A 199 -22.23 8.53 4.21
C SER A 199 -23.27 7.63 3.58
N GLU A 200 -24.43 8.27 3.25
CA GLU A 200 -25.41 7.65 2.39
C GLU A 200 -24.82 7.41 0.97
N PRO A 201 -25.35 6.43 0.22
CA PRO A 201 -24.83 6.05 -1.11
C PRO A 201 -24.76 7.19 -2.15
N SER A 202 -25.37 8.35 -1.86
CA SER A 202 -25.56 9.46 -2.81
C SER A 202 -24.45 10.52 -2.85
N ALA A 203 -23.32 10.35 -2.14
CA ALA A 203 -22.19 11.31 -2.19
C ALA A 203 -21.49 11.26 -3.56
N VAL A 204 -21.94 12.12 -4.48
CA VAL A 204 -21.48 12.18 -5.89
C VAL A 204 -19.99 12.40 -5.99
N GLY A 205 -19.30 11.56 -6.77
CA GLY A 205 -17.90 11.74 -7.13
C GLY A 205 -16.90 11.18 -6.12
N THR A 206 -17.36 10.63 -4.98
CA THR A 206 -16.49 9.96 -4.00
C THR A 206 -16.38 8.45 -4.27
N LEU A 207 -15.27 7.83 -3.89
CA LEU A 207 -15.19 6.38 -3.79
C LEU A 207 -15.76 5.94 -2.43
N GLN A 208 -16.65 4.97 -2.44
CA GLN A 208 -17.28 4.43 -1.25
C GLN A 208 -16.89 2.97 -1.06
N LEU A 209 -16.28 2.62 0.05
CA LEU A 209 -16.02 1.23 0.42
C LEU A 209 -17.34 0.61 0.89
N ILE A 210 -17.84 -0.35 0.11
CA ILE A 210 -19.12 -1.03 0.37
C ILE A 210 -18.93 -2.41 0.99
N ALA A 211 -17.85 -3.11 0.67
CA ALA A 211 -17.53 -4.41 1.24
C ALA A 211 -16.01 -4.63 1.32
N SER A 212 -15.59 -5.48 2.25
CA SER A 212 -14.21 -5.94 2.35
C SER A 212 -14.17 -7.41 2.75
N SER A 213 -13.16 -8.13 2.30
CA SER A 213 -12.95 -9.53 2.65
C SER A 213 -11.47 -9.84 2.78
N SER A 214 -11.16 -10.88 3.55
CA SER A 214 -9.82 -11.36 3.79
C SER A 214 -9.78 -12.87 3.72
N THR A 215 -8.71 -13.42 3.16
CA THR A 215 -8.44 -14.85 3.21
C THR A 215 -6.95 -15.12 3.38
N VAL A 216 -6.62 -16.16 4.13
CA VAL A 216 -5.27 -16.72 4.19
C VAL A 216 -5.24 -17.94 3.28
N LEU A 217 -4.33 -17.93 2.32
CA LEU A 217 -4.20 -19.06 1.39
C LEU A 217 -3.58 -20.27 2.11
N PRO A 218 -4.09 -21.50 1.86
CA PRO A 218 -3.58 -22.70 2.51
C PRO A 218 -2.08 -22.93 2.28
N ASP A 219 -1.39 -23.49 3.26
CA ASP A 219 0.01 -23.93 3.20
C ASP A 219 1.01 -22.85 2.73
N SER A 220 0.73 -21.58 3.05
CA SER A 220 1.47 -20.44 2.50
C SER A 220 2.23 -19.60 3.53
N ALA A 221 2.16 -19.93 4.81
CA ALA A 221 2.71 -19.11 5.89
C ALA A 221 4.21 -18.79 5.74
N ALA A 222 4.99 -19.70 5.17
CA ALA A 222 6.42 -19.54 4.95
C ALA A 222 6.77 -18.87 3.61
N LEU A 223 5.78 -18.54 2.75
CA LEU A 223 6.04 -18.09 1.38
C LEU A 223 6.28 -16.56 1.28
N MET A 224 5.74 -15.80 2.21
CA MET A 224 5.94 -14.35 2.30
C MET A 224 5.96 -13.92 3.77
N GLY A 225 6.99 -13.22 4.14
CA GLY A 225 7.13 -12.71 5.50
C GLY A 225 8.34 -11.79 5.61
N TRP A 226 8.56 -11.27 6.80
CA TRP A 226 9.78 -10.59 7.16
C TRP A 226 10.07 -10.79 8.66
N ILE A 227 11.33 -10.72 9.01
CA ILE A 227 11.80 -10.85 10.38
C ILE A 227 12.70 -9.66 10.73
N ILE A 228 12.71 -9.30 12.00
CA ILE A 228 13.61 -8.28 12.53
C ILE A 228 14.96 -8.95 12.78
N GLU A 229 16.00 -8.41 12.14
CA GLU A 229 17.39 -8.84 12.30
C GLU A 229 18.26 -7.71 12.84
N ASP A 230 19.53 -7.97 13.08
CA ASP A 230 20.50 -6.99 13.61
C ASP A 230 20.69 -5.79 12.67
N HIS A 231 20.48 -6.00 11.36
CA HIS A 231 20.67 -5.01 10.29
C HIS A 231 19.39 -4.72 9.52
N GLY A 232 18.28 -4.50 10.23
CA GLY A 232 17.00 -4.13 9.63
C GLY A 232 16.04 -5.31 9.54
N PHE A 233 15.03 -5.17 8.67
CA PHE A 233 14.01 -6.20 8.47
C PHE A 233 14.34 -6.98 7.20
N ALA A 234 14.56 -8.28 7.36
CA ALA A 234 14.85 -9.18 6.26
C ALA A 234 13.55 -9.78 5.70
N MET A 235 13.31 -9.59 4.40
CA MET A 235 12.14 -10.11 3.74
C MET A 235 12.38 -11.49 3.16
N ALA A 236 11.45 -12.41 3.40
CA ALA A 236 11.30 -13.67 2.69
C ALA A 236 10.19 -13.55 1.63
N LEU A 237 10.52 -13.85 0.38
CA LEU A 237 9.59 -13.74 -0.74
C LEU A 237 9.80 -14.93 -1.70
N SER A 238 9.04 -15.98 -1.49
CA SER A 238 9.14 -17.20 -2.30
C SER A 238 8.71 -16.98 -3.76
N THR A 239 9.44 -17.59 -4.66
CA THR A 239 9.07 -17.62 -6.09
C THR A 239 7.76 -18.36 -6.38
N LYS A 240 7.20 -19.07 -5.39
CA LYS A 240 5.91 -19.80 -5.49
C LYS A 240 4.68 -18.88 -5.27
N VAL A 241 4.85 -17.70 -4.70
CA VAL A 241 3.74 -16.77 -4.40
C VAL A 241 2.88 -16.46 -5.63
N PRO A 242 3.44 -16.10 -6.81
CA PRO A 242 2.62 -15.79 -7.97
C PRO A 242 1.77 -16.99 -8.45
N SER A 243 2.31 -18.20 -8.49
CA SER A 243 1.56 -19.38 -8.92
C SER A 243 0.45 -19.76 -7.94
N LEU A 244 0.65 -19.52 -6.64
CA LEU A 244 -0.39 -19.74 -5.64
C LEU A 244 -1.54 -18.74 -5.80
N ILE A 245 -1.21 -17.47 -6.03
CA ILE A 245 -2.22 -16.43 -6.32
C ILE A 245 -2.99 -16.79 -7.59
N ALA A 246 -2.31 -17.17 -8.68
CA ALA A 246 -2.96 -17.55 -9.94
C ALA A 246 -3.96 -18.71 -9.74
N ALA A 247 -3.63 -19.68 -8.90
CA ALA A 247 -4.47 -20.84 -8.67
C ALA A 247 -5.65 -20.58 -7.71
N GLN A 248 -5.48 -19.75 -6.68
CA GLN A 248 -6.41 -19.65 -5.56
C GLN A 248 -7.28 -18.39 -5.56
N LEU A 249 -6.86 -17.32 -6.24
CA LEU A 249 -7.52 -16.01 -6.16
C LEU A 249 -8.93 -16.05 -6.75
N ARG A 250 -9.12 -16.57 -7.98
CA ARG A 250 -10.40 -16.54 -8.69
C ARG A 250 -11.52 -17.27 -7.93
N PRO A 251 -11.35 -18.52 -7.44
CA PRO A 251 -12.42 -19.22 -6.74
C PRO A 251 -12.87 -18.52 -5.45
N TRP A 252 -11.96 -17.82 -4.78
CA TRP A 252 -12.30 -17.04 -3.60
C TRP A 252 -13.04 -15.75 -3.95
N LEU A 253 -12.56 -15.01 -4.97
CA LEU A 253 -13.22 -13.78 -5.43
C LEU A 253 -14.64 -14.06 -5.91
N ASP A 254 -14.85 -15.07 -6.73
CA ASP A 254 -16.17 -15.41 -7.28
C ASP A 254 -17.19 -15.63 -6.16
N ARG A 255 -16.86 -16.44 -5.13
CA ARG A 255 -17.74 -16.67 -3.98
C ARG A 255 -18.03 -15.40 -3.19
N TRP A 256 -16.99 -14.60 -2.88
CA TRP A 256 -17.18 -13.38 -2.11
C TRP A 256 -17.99 -12.32 -2.86
N LEU A 257 -17.74 -12.14 -4.15
CA LEU A 257 -18.46 -11.19 -4.98
C LEU A 257 -19.92 -11.60 -5.18
N GLU A 258 -20.21 -12.89 -5.31
CA GLU A 258 -21.56 -13.43 -5.36
C GLU A 258 -22.37 -13.05 -4.10
N ASP A 259 -21.76 -13.14 -2.90
CA ASP A 259 -22.37 -12.67 -1.65
C ASP A 259 -22.67 -11.17 -1.65
N GLN A 260 -21.97 -10.39 -2.49
CA GLN A 260 -22.22 -8.96 -2.66
C GLN A 260 -23.17 -8.64 -3.83
N GLY A 261 -23.69 -9.64 -4.53
CA GLY A 261 -24.54 -9.48 -5.72
C GLY A 261 -23.79 -8.91 -6.94
N VAL A 262 -22.46 -9.09 -7.01
CA VAL A 262 -21.57 -8.59 -8.07
C VAL A 262 -20.87 -9.77 -8.73
N ARG A 263 -20.79 -9.77 -10.05
CA ARG A 263 -19.97 -10.73 -10.78
C ARG A 263 -18.58 -10.14 -11.04
N LEU A 264 -17.57 -10.98 -11.20
CA LEU A 264 -16.22 -10.51 -11.48
C LEU A 264 -16.13 -9.72 -12.80
N GLU A 265 -16.96 -10.07 -13.78
CA GLU A 265 -17.07 -9.41 -15.08
C GLU A 265 -17.65 -7.98 -14.97
N ASP A 266 -18.43 -7.70 -13.93
CA ASP A 266 -19.06 -6.40 -13.69
C ASP A 266 -18.07 -5.40 -13.03
N ILE A 267 -16.87 -5.87 -12.59
CA ILE A 267 -15.84 -5.00 -12.03
C ILE A 267 -15.32 -4.06 -13.11
N GLY A 268 -15.57 -2.78 -12.94
CA GLY A 268 -15.18 -1.72 -13.87
C GLY A 268 -13.70 -1.30 -13.75
N GLN A 269 -13.17 -1.23 -12.53
CA GLN A 269 -11.80 -0.82 -12.24
C GLN A 269 -11.09 -1.83 -11.32
N TRP A 270 -9.77 -1.93 -11.48
CA TRP A 270 -8.92 -2.81 -10.68
C TRP A 270 -7.78 -2.03 -10.04
N ALA A 271 -7.78 -1.97 -8.72
CA ALA A 271 -6.70 -1.41 -7.91
C ALA A 271 -5.88 -2.57 -7.33
N VAL A 272 -4.93 -3.09 -8.08
CA VAL A 272 -4.10 -4.24 -7.65
C VAL A 272 -2.80 -3.72 -7.06
N HIS A 273 -2.53 -4.04 -5.78
CA HIS A 273 -1.23 -3.75 -5.19
C HIS A 273 -0.11 -4.46 -5.97
N PRO A 274 0.85 -3.71 -6.54
CA PRO A 274 1.88 -4.29 -7.39
C PRO A 274 3.07 -4.77 -6.54
N GLY A 275 2.94 -5.92 -5.89
CA GLY A 275 4.03 -6.56 -5.15
C GLY A 275 5.28 -6.86 -6.00
N GLY A 276 5.12 -6.79 -7.32
CA GLY A 276 6.09 -6.94 -8.39
C GLY A 276 5.39 -7.37 -9.67
N PRO A 277 6.05 -7.37 -10.84
CA PRO A 277 5.42 -7.70 -12.13
C PRO A 277 4.78 -9.09 -12.16
N ARG A 278 5.38 -10.06 -11.45
CA ARG A 278 4.85 -11.43 -11.39
C ARG A 278 3.55 -11.54 -10.58
N ILE A 279 3.35 -10.68 -9.59
CA ILE A 279 2.09 -10.61 -8.83
C ILE A 279 0.99 -10.04 -9.72
N LEU A 280 1.27 -8.96 -10.45
CA LEU A 280 0.33 -8.40 -11.43
C LEU A 280 -0.05 -9.43 -12.50
N ALA A 281 0.93 -10.14 -13.06
CA ALA A 281 0.70 -11.21 -14.04
C ALA A 281 -0.17 -12.34 -13.47
N ALA A 282 0.04 -12.74 -12.21
CA ALA A 282 -0.76 -13.79 -11.56
C ALA A 282 -2.23 -13.37 -11.36
N VAL A 283 -2.48 -12.09 -11.06
CA VAL A 283 -3.85 -11.55 -10.98
C VAL A 283 -4.52 -11.52 -12.35
N LEU A 284 -3.80 -11.07 -13.39
CA LEU A 284 -4.30 -11.08 -14.76
C LEU A 284 -4.67 -12.49 -15.21
N GLU A 285 -3.80 -13.48 -14.95
CA GLU A 285 -4.03 -14.89 -15.27
C GLU A 285 -5.25 -15.43 -14.51
N SER A 286 -5.30 -15.25 -13.19
CA SER A 286 -6.36 -15.76 -12.33
C SER A 286 -7.74 -15.21 -12.69
N ALA A 287 -7.82 -13.91 -12.93
CA ALA A 287 -9.08 -13.22 -13.22
C ALA A 287 -9.40 -13.13 -14.73
N ALA A 288 -8.55 -13.69 -15.59
CA ALA A 288 -8.65 -13.64 -17.06
C ALA A 288 -8.81 -12.21 -17.60
N LEU A 289 -7.97 -11.28 -17.09
CA LEU A 289 -8.07 -9.85 -17.40
C LEU A 289 -7.15 -9.45 -18.55
N ASP A 290 -7.60 -8.48 -19.33
CA ASP A 290 -6.73 -7.71 -20.22
C ASP A 290 -5.73 -6.88 -19.40
N PRO A 291 -4.44 -6.84 -19.76
CA PRO A 291 -3.43 -6.01 -19.08
C PRO A 291 -3.80 -4.53 -18.92
N ALA A 292 -4.59 -3.96 -19.82
CA ALA A 292 -5.08 -2.59 -19.72
C ALA A 292 -5.94 -2.34 -18.47
N ARG A 293 -6.54 -3.39 -17.89
CA ARG A 293 -7.39 -3.27 -16.70
C ARG A 293 -6.62 -2.90 -15.43
N ILE A 294 -5.31 -3.15 -15.40
CA ILE A 294 -4.42 -2.85 -14.27
C ILE A 294 -3.31 -1.86 -14.67
N ASP A 295 -3.53 -1.07 -15.71
CA ASP A 295 -2.56 -0.08 -16.22
C ASP A 295 -2.11 0.92 -15.15
N VAL A 296 -3.03 1.37 -14.27
CA VAL A 296 -2.73 2.28 -13.15
C VAL A 296 -1.80 1.61 -12.14
N SER A 297 -2.07 0.37 -11.77
CA SER A 297 -1.22 -0.40 -10.85
C SER A 297 0.18 -0.58 -11.43
N THR A 298 0.27 -0.93 -12.70
CA THR A 298 1.54 -1.04 -13.44
C THR A 298 2.27 0.29 -13.52
N ALA A 299 1.55 1.39 -13.78
CA ALA A 299 2.13 2.73 -13.85
C ALA A 299 2.66 3.21 -12.49
N VAL A 300 1.96 2.91 -11.39
CA VAL A 300 2.42 3.23 -10.03
C VAL A 300 3.70 2.47 -9.70
N LEU A 301 3.77 1.16 -9.96
CA LEU A 301 4.99 0.37 -9.78
C LEU A 301 6.15 0.97 -10.58
N ARG A 302 5.91 1.29 -11.84
CA ARG A 302 6.93 1.83 -12.75
C ARG A 302 7.51 3.15 -12.25
N GLN A 303 6.66 4.05 -11.76
CA GLN A 303 7.02 5.43 -11.41
C GLN A 303 7.53 5.60 -9.98
N PHE A 304 7.07 4.75 -9.05
CA PHE A 304 7.33 4.92 -7.62
C PHE A 304 7.98 3.70 -6.96
N GLY A 305 7.95 2.53 -7.62
CA GLY A 305 8.31 1.26 -6.98
C GLY A 305 7.21 0.74 -6.06
N ASN A 306 7.52 -0.28 -5.27
CA ASN A 306 6.64 -0.86 -4.28
C ASN A 306 6.84 -0.14 -2.93
N MET A 307 5.92 0.74 -2.54
CA MET A 307 5.89 1.44 -1.26
C MET A 307 5.06 0.68 -0.21
N SER A 308 5.07 -0.66 -0.27
CA SER A 308 4.32 -1.52 0.66
C SER A 308 2.86 -1.06 0.84
N SER A 309 2.38 -0.91 2.08
CA SER A 309 0.98 -0.58 2.38
C SER A 309 0.49 0.74 1.76
N ALA A 310 1.35 1.72 1.57
CA ALA A 310 0.97 3.01 0.98
C ALA A 310 0.61 2.92 -0.50
N THR A 311 1.17 1.96 -1.24
CA THR A 311 1.06 1.89 -2.71
C THR A 311 -0.39 1.85 -3.21
N ILE A 312 -1.28 1.13 -2.53
CA ILE A 312 -2.67 0.99 -2.96
C ILE A 312 -3.41 2.34 -2.93
N LEU A 313 -3.03 3.26 -2.03
CA LEU A 313 -3.64 4.58 -1.94
C LEU A 313 -3.23 5.48 -3.12
N PHE A 314 -2.01 5.34 -3.65
CA PHE A 314 -1.59 6.00 -4.92
C PHE A 314 -2.40 5.51 -6.12
N ILE A 315 -2.76 4.23 -6.12
CA ILE A 315 -3.59 3.64 -7.17
C ILE A 315 -5.02 4.15 -7.06
N LEU A 316 -5.60 4.15 -5.87
CA LEU A 316 -6.96 4.63 -5.63
C LEU A 316 -7.11 6.13 -5.94
N GLU A 317 -6.12 6.96 -5.57
CA GLU A 317 -6.08 8.38 -5.93
C GLU A 317 -6.22 8.59 -7.44
N ARG A 318 -5.45 7.85 -8.25
CA ARG A 318 -5.48 7.95 -9.72
C ARG A 318 -6.75 7.39 -10.34
N LEU A 319 -7.26 6.28 -9.79
CA LEU A 319 -8.50 5.67 -10.27
C LEU A 319 -9.72 6.52 -9.95
N ARG A 320 -9.72 7.25 -8.81
CA ARG A 320 -10.81 8.15 -8.43
C ARG A 320 -11.15 9.18 -9.52
N GLY A 321 -10.15 9.66 -10.25
CA GLY A 321 -10.32 10.63 -11.35
C GLY A 321 -10.83 10.03 -12.67
N ARG A 322 -10.81 8.70 -12.84
CA ARG A 322 -11.15 8.04 -14.10
C ARG A 322 -12.63 7.67 -14.16
N ALA A 323 -13.31 8.07 -15.23
CA ALA A 323 -14.66 7.58 -15.50
C ALA A 323 -14.63 6.07 -15.74
N CYS A 324 -15.57 5.35 -15.13
CA CYS A 324 -15.73 3.92 -15.33
C CYS A 324 -17.13 3.47 -14.93
N ASP A 325 -17.70 2.55 -15.67
CA ASP A 325 -18.93 1.86 -15.32
C ASP A 325 -18.60 0.65 -14.43
N GLY A 326 -19.37 0.49 -13.35
CA GLY A 326 -19.19 -0.60 -12.40
C GLY A 326 -18.25 -0.28 -11.21
N PRO A 327 -18.18 -1.22 -10.25
CA PRO A 327 -17.39 -1.06 -9.04
C PRO A 327 -15.87 -1.16 -9.31
N CYS A 328 -15.08 -0.66 -8.35
CA CYS A 328 -13.64 -0.84 -8.29
C CYS A 328 -13.31 -1.94 -7.29
N LEU A 329 -12.53 -2.92 -7.70
CA LEU A 329 -11.98 -3.97 -6.83
C LEU A 329 -10.53 -3.64 -6.47
N ALA A 330 -10.27 -3.38 -5.19
CA ALA A 330 -8.92 -3.22 -4.67
C ALA A 330 -8.43 -4.55 -4.07
N LEU A 331 -7.20 -4.95 -4.42
CA LEU A 331 -6.55 -6.18 -3.97
C LEU A 331 -5.17 -5.88 -3.40
N GLY A 332 -4.88 -6.47 -2.24
CA GLY A 332 -3.56 -6.45 -1.61
C GLY A 332 -3.13 -7.84 -1.18
N PHE A 333 -1.82 -8.08 -1.18
CA PHE A 333 -1.20 -9.35 -0.79
C PHE A 333 -0.14 -9.09 0.27
N GLY A 334 -0.06 -9.95 1.27
CA GLY A 334 0.90 -9.80 2.35
C GLY A 334 1.22 -11.10 3.07
N PRO A 335 1.95 -11.01 4.18
CA PRO A 335 2.36 -12.18 4.95
C PRO A 335 1.20 -13.10 5.29
N GLY A 336 1.46 -14.41 5.24
CA GLY A 336 0.47 -15.39 5.63
C GLY A 336 0.20 -16.56 4.68
N LEU A 337 0.23 -16.52 3.37
CA LEU A 337 -0.03 -15.45 2.39
C LEU A 337 -1.47 -14.97 2.55
N THR A 338 -1.65 -13.74 2.91
CA THR A 338 -2.99 -13.15 3.05
C THR A 338 -3.37 -12.40 1.78
N VAL A 339 -4.62 -12.54 1.35
CA VAL A 339 -5.27 -11.71 0.33
C VAL A 339 -6.31 -10.84 1.01
N GLU A 340 -6.20 -9.53 0.86
CA GLU A 340 -7.22 -8.55 1.26
C GLU A 340 -7.89 -7.98 0.02
N ALA A 341 -9.22 -7.90 0.06
CA ALA A 341 -10.03 -7.29 -0.98
C ALA A 341 -10.93 -6.19 -0.41
N ALA A 342 -11.12 -5.14 -1.19
CA ALA A 342 -12.07 -4.08 -0.91
C ALA A 342 -12.87 -3.76 -2.17
N LEU A 343 -14.19 -3.79 -2.05
CA LEU A 343 -15.11 -3.42 -3.11
C LEU A 343 -15.54 -1.98 -2.90
N LEU A 344 -15.20 -1.12 -3.88
CA LEU A 344 -15.53 0.29 -3.83
C LEU A 344 -16.49 0.61 -4.98
N GLN A 345 -17.42 1.53 -4.70
CA GLN A 345 -18.37 2.03 -5.68
C GLN A 345 -18.25 3.55 -5.78
N ARG A 346 -18.51 4.11 -6.96
CA ARG A 346 -18.68 5.57 -7.06
C ARG A 346 -20.04 5.97 -6.55
N GLY A 347 -20.06 7.03 -5.74
CA GLY A 347 -21.30 7.70 -5.41
C GLY A 347 -21.91 8.31 -6.68
N HIS A 348 -23.10 7.87 -7.04
CA HIS A 348 -23.90 8.45 -8.11
C HIS A 348 -24.97 9.37 -7.51
N ARG A 349 -25.37 10.43 -8.24
CA ARG A 349 -26.66 11.07 -7.94
C ARG A 349 -27.75 10.02 -8.14
N ALA A 350 -28.59 9.78 -7.13
CA ALA A 350 -29.82 9.08 -7.38
C ALA A 350 -30.55 9.84 -8.52
N CYS A 351 -30.73 9.17 -9.66
CA CYS A 351 -31.72 9.66 -10.62
C CYS A 351 -33.04 9.65 -9.87
N GLY A 352 -33.57 10.83 -9.54
CA GLY A 352 -34.92 10.94 -8.99
C GLY A 352 -35.85 10.21 -9.94
N PRO A 353 -36.93 9.58 -9.42
CA PRO A 353 -37.95 8.99 -10.27
C PRO A 353 -38.50 10.12 -11.16
N GLY A 354 -38.34 9.97 -12.49
CA GLY A 354 -38.98 10.82 -13.50
C GLY A 354 -40.49 10.66 -13.50
#